data_bb3d20169c00922f51ba4cb57b4df11c
#
_entry.id   bb3d20169c00922f51ba4cb57b4df11c
#
_cell.length_a   1.000
_cell.length_b   1.000
_cell.length_c   1.000
_cell.angle_alpha   90.00
_cell.angle_beta   90.00
_cell.angle_gamma   90.00
#
_symmetry.space_group_name_H-M   'P 1'
#
loop_
_entity.id
_entity.type
_entity.pdbx_description
1 polymer ?
#
loop_
_entity_poly.entity_id
_entity_poly.type
_entity_poly.pdbx_seq_one_letter_code
_entity_poly.pdbx_strand_id
1 'polypeptide(L)'
;MTFKELDLIEPILKALQQTGYTTPTPIQEQAIPVLLKGKDLLGCAQTGTGKTAAFAIPLIQRLYQSDHKKGIKALILTPTRELAIQIGENFDQYAGYTGVKHAVIFGGVPQKAQVDALKRGVQVLIATPGRLLDLQSQGCISLKGLEYFVLDEADRMLDMGFIHDIEKVLKLIPARRQTLFFSATMPSEIEKLADSMLTNPEKIEVTPVSSTVDTIRQSVYFVEKKEKKDLLLHLLKNPEIESVLIFTRTKHGADKLARILNKSEIGAEAIHGNKSQNARQRALTNFKDHTTRVLIATDIAARGIDVNQHSHGINYELPNISETYVHRIGRTGRAGHDGIAISFCESEELPYLKDIQKLIGLQIPVVKDHPWVTVEGEKAQAGKTEELKEKAKANKVYRGSKSNGDYWRRKKQAQSRQGQGRQSSDRKASGRQG
;
A
#
# COMPACT_ATOMS: atom_id res chain seq x y z
N MET A 1 -3.44 1.78 -23.15
CA MET A 1 -3.58 0.34 -23.51
C MET A 1 -4.91 -0.17 -23.02
N THR A 2 -5.55 -1.09 -23.73
CA THR A 2 -6.80 -1.77 -23.33
C THR A 2 -6.52 -3.23 -22.99
N PHE A 3 -7.42 -3.92 -22.28
CA PHE A 3 -7.26 -5.35 -21.99
C PHE A 3 -7.22 -6.22 -23.26
N LYS A 4 -7.81 -5.76 -24.37
CA LYS A 4 -7.75 -6.46 -25.67
C LYS A 4 -6.35 -6.53 -26.26
N GLU A 5 -5.48 -5.56 -25.92
CA GLU A 5 -4.11 -5.47 -26.38
C GLU A 5 -3.13 -6.31 -25.52
N LEU A 6 -3.63 -7.02 -24.49
CA LEU A 6 -2.84 -7.86 -23.58
C LEU A 6 -2.88 -9.36 -23.92
N ASP A 7 -3.24 -9.74 -25.17
CA ASP A 7 -3.33 -11.13 -25.62
C ASP A 7 -4.22 -12.04 -24.75
N LEU A 8 -5.30 -11.46 -24.19
CA LEU A 8 -6.25 -12.19 -23.37
C LEU A 8 -7.30 -12.90 -24.21
N ILE A 9 -7.66 -14.13 -23.78
CA ILE A 9 -8.70 -14.93 -24.43
C ILE A 9 -10.10 -14.35 -24.22
N GLU A 10 -10.99 -14.59 -25.19
CA GLU A 10 -12.34 -14.06 -25.20
C GLU A 10 -13.16 -14.33 -23.91
N PRO A 11 -13.12 -15.55 -23.29
CA PRO A 11 -13.82 -15.79 -22.02
C PRO A 11 -13.40 -14.82 -20.88
N ILE A 12 -12.12 -14.47 -20.81
CA ILE A 12 -11.61 -13.51 -19.82
C ILE A 12 -12.04 -12.08 -20.16
N LEU A 13 -11.92 -11.67 -21.42
CA LEU A 13 -12.35 -10.35 -21.86
C LEU A 13 -13.84 -10.11 -21.56
N LYS A 14 -14.67 -11.14 -21.76
CA LYS A 14 -16.10 -11.09 -21.42
C LYS A 14 -16.31 -10.93 -19.90
N ALA A 15 -15.57 -11.65 -19.06
CA ALA A 15 -15.64 -11.53 -17.62
C ALA A 15 -15.26 -10.13 -17.14
N LEU A 16 -14.16 -9.57 -17.69
CA LEU A 16 -13.69 -8.22 -17.38
C LEU A 16 -14.71 -7.14 -17.78
N GLN A 17 -15.32 -7.29 -18.93
CA GLN A 17 -16.37 -6.37 -19.38
C GLN A 17 -17.58 -6.38 -18.44
N GLN A 18 -18.03 -7.54 -17.95
CA GLN A 18 -19.13 -7.64 -17.00
C GLN A 18 -18.84 -7.02 -15.65
N THR A 19 -17.58 -7.05 -15.22
CA THR A 19 -17.13 -6.46 -13.96
C THR A 19 -16.74 -4.97 -14.08
N GLY A 20 -16.92 -4.38 -15.27
CA GLY A 20 -16.63 -2.96 -15.51
C GLY A 20 -15.15 -2.61 -15.68
N TYR A 21 -14.29 -3.60 -15.91
CA TYR A 21 -12.87 -3.37 -16.18
C TYR A 21 -12.70 -2.90 -17.63
N THR A 22 -12.37 -1.63 -17.81
CA THR A 22 -12.19 -1.02 -19.14
C THR A 22 -10.73 -0.88 -19.53
N THR A 23 -9.89 -0.41 -18.63
CA THR A 23 -8.47 -0.15 -18.84
C THR A 23 -7.64 -0.84 -17.78
N PRO A 24 -6.53 -1.49 -18.14
CA PRO A 24 -5.62 -2.08 -17.17
C PRO A 24 -4.89 -0.99 -16.37
N THR A 25 -4.60 -1.29 -15.13
CA THR A 25 -3.72 -0.47 -14.29
C THR A 25 -2.25 -0.67 -14.70
N PRO A 26 -1.32 0.24 -14.32
CA PRO A 26 0.09 0.11 -14.68
C PRO A 26 0.74 -1.22 -14.27
N ILE A 27 0.37 -1.81 -13.11
CA ILE A 27 0.87 -3.13 -12.71
C ILE A 27 0.31 -4.24 -13.59
N GLN A 28 -0.95 -4.12 -14.04
CA GLN A 28 -1.59 -5.10 -14.91
C GLN A 28 -0.99 -5.06 -16.31
N GLU A 29 -0.79 -3.86 -16.87
CA GLU A 29 -0.15 -3.67 -18.18
C GLU A 29 1.22 -4.31 -18.26
N GLN A 30 2.02 -4.19 -17.20
CA GLN A 30 3.38 -4.70 -17.17
C GLN A 30 3.43 -6.19 -16.78
N ALA A 31 2.66 -6.63 -15.79
CA ALA A 31 2.75 -7.97 -15.24
C ALA A 31 2.07 -9.04 -16.12
N ILE A 32 0.89 -8.75 -16.68
CA ILE A 32 0.14 -9.75 -17.48
C ILE A 32 0.98 -10.34 -18.62
N PRO A 33 1.67 -9.55 -19.46
CA PRO A 33 2.49 -10.10 -20.55
C PRO A 33 3.69 -10.93 -20.05
N VAL A 34 4.28 -10.57 -18.89
CA VAL A 34 5.40 -11.30 -18.28
C VAL A 34 4.95 -12.69 -17.84
N LEU A 35 3.79 -12.75 -17.18
CA LEU A 35 3.23 -14.02 -16.73
C LEU A 35 2.83 -14.92 -17.89
N LEU A 36 2.22 -14.38 -18.94
CA LEU A 36 1.83 -15.14 -20.13
C LEU A 36 3.04 -15.73 -20.86
N LYS A 37 4.21 -15.06 -20.79
CA LYS A 37 5.49 -15.57 -21.32
C LYS A 37 6.16 -16.63 -20.43
N GLY A 38 5.59 -16.93 -19.27
CA GLY A 38 6.12 -17.95 -18.34
C GLY A 38 7.34 -17.50 -17.54
N LYS A 39 7.63 -16.20 -17.44
CA LYS A 39 8.75 -15.65 -16.67
C LYS A 39 8.35 -15.43 -15.20
N ASP A 40 9.34 -15.54 -14.31
CA ASP A 40 9.17 -15.14 -12.91
C ASP A 40 9.02 -13.62 -12.80
N LEU A 41 8.30 -13.20 -11.76
CA LEU A 41 7.99 -11.78 -11.52
C LEU A 41 8.33 -11.36 -10.09
N LEU A 42 9.04 -10.24 -9.96
CA LEU A 42 9.16 -9.48 -8.72
C LEU A 42 8.36 -8.18 -8.87
N GLY A 43 7.17 -8.13 -8.27
CA GLY A 43 6.27 -6.97 -8.32
C GLY A 43 6.33 -6.15 -7.04
N CYS A 44 6.89 -4.95 -7.11
CA CYS A 44 6.82 -3.97 -6.02
C CYS A 44 5.67 -3.01 -6.28
N ALA A 45 4.55 -3.21 -5.55
CA ALA A 45 3.34 -2.41 -5.74
C ALA A 45 2.46 -2.42 -4.49
N GLN A 46 1.87 -1.28 -4.17
CA GLN A 46 0.99 -1.12 -3.01
C GLN A 46 -0.34 -1.86 -3.15
N THR A 47 -1.04 -2.06 -2.03
CA THR A 47 -2.41 -2.61 -2.03
C THR A 47 -3.34 -1.65 -2.78
N GLY A 48 -4.25 -2.22 -3.62
CA GLY A 48 -5.20 -1.43 -4.40
C GLY A 48 -4.70 -0.94 -5.75
N THR A 49 -3.47 -1.27 -6.15
CA THR A 49 -2.95 -0.99 -7.49
C THR A 49 -3.47 -1.97 -8.56
N GLY A 50 -4.21 -3.01 -8.16
CA GLY A 50 -4.74 -4.03 -9.07
C GLY A 50 -3.88 -5.29 -9.19
N LYS A 51 -2.99 -5.57 -8.22
CA LYS A 51 -2.12 -6.77 -8.19
C LYS A 51 -2.89 -8.08 -8.38
N THR A 52 -4.03 -8.22 -7.69
CA THR A 52 -4.82 -9.47 -7.78
C THR A 52 -5.20 -9.80 -9.22
N ALA A 53 -5.72 -8.86 -9.98
CA ALA A 53 -6.04 -9.05 -11.38
C ALA A 53 -4.77 -9.27 -12.23
N ALA A 54 -3.65 -8.61 -11.88
CA ALA A 54 -2.38 -8.74 -12.59
C ALA A 54 -1.84 -10.18 -12.57
N PHE A 55 -2.06 -10.96 -11.49
CA PHE A 55 -1.68 -12.38 -11.47
C PHE A 55 -2.84 -13.33 -11.75
N ALA A 56 -4.07 -13.05 -11.30
CA ALA A 56 -5.19 -13.98 -11.45
C ALA A 56 -5.61 -14.16 -12.91
N ILE A 57 -5.72 -13.08 -13.67
CA ILE A 57 -6.13 -13.10 -15.08
C ILE A 57 -5.22 -14.00 -15.93
N PRO A 58 -3.88 -13.79 -15.98
CA PRO A 58 -3.01 -14.64 -16.77
C PRO A 58 -2.91 -16.08 -16.23
N LEU A 59 -3.01 -16.30 -14.92
CA LEU A 59 -3.08 -17.65 -14.37
C LEU A 59 -4.31 -18.41 -14.84
N ILE A 60 -5.49 -17.79 -14.83
CA ILE A 60 -6.73 -18.37 -15.33
C ILE A 60 -6.57 -18.73 -16.81
N GLN A 61 -6.01 -17.85 -17.62
CA GLN A 61 -5.76 -18.11 -19.05
C GLN A 61 -4.84 -19.30 -19.26
N ARG A 62 -3.70 -19.35 -18.57
CA ARG A 62 -2.74 -20.45 -18.66
C ARG A 62 -3.35 -21.79 -18.25
N LEU A 63 -4.15 -21.81 -17.17
CA LEU A 63 -4.83 -23.01 -16.70
C LEU A 63 -5.96 -23.44 -17.65
N TYR A 64 -6.67 -22.51 -18.26
CA TYR A 64 -7.71 -22.79 -19.26
C TYR A 64 -7.13 -23.42 -20.53
N GLN A 65 -5.98 -22.93 -20.98
CA GLN A 65 -5.27 -23.39 -22.17
C GLN A 65 -4.46 -24.69 -21.95
N SER A 66 -4.23 -25.07 -20.67
CA SER A 66 -3.46 -26.27 -20.34
C SER A 66 -4.26 -27.56 -20.55
N ASP A 67 -3.59 -28.59 -21.05
CA ASP A 67 -4.15 -29.95 -21.14
C ASP A 67 -4.23 -30.66 -19.79
N HIS A 68 -3.46 -30.21 -18.78
CA HIS A 68 -3.35 -30.81 -17.48
C HIS A 68 -4.35 -30.21 -16.47
N LYS A 69 -5.64 -30.52 -16.61
CA LYS A 69 -6.73 -29.93 -15.81
C LYS A 69 -6.93 -30.56 -14.42
N LYS A 70 -6.21 -31.65 -14.07
CA LYS A 70 -6.42 -32.36 -12.80
C LYS A 70 -5.41 -31.92 -11.71
N GLY A 71 -5.90 -31.75 -10.48
CA GLY A 71 -5.11 -31.43 -9.31
C GLY A 71 -4.76 -29.94 -9.19
N ILE A 72 -4.13 -29.58 -8.08
CA ILE A 72 -3.72 -28.20 -7.78
C ILE A 72 -2.52 -27.85 -8.64
N LYS A 73 -2.67 -26.84 -9.48
CA LYS A 73 -1.67 -26.32 -10.41
C LYS A 73 -1.10 -24.97 -9.99
N ALA A 74 -1.93 -24.15 -9.33
CA ALA A 74 -1.53 -22.85 -8.82
C ALA A 74 -1.78 -22.78 -7.31
N LEU A 75 -0.78 -22.24 -6.58
CA LEU A 75 -0.91 -21.91 -5.16
C LEU A 75 -0.70 -20.40 -5.01
N ILE A 76 -1.66 -19.73 -4.37
CA ILE A 76 -1.58 -18.34 -3.98
C ILE A 76 -1.52 -18.30 -2.47
N LEU A 77 -0.38 -17.85 -1.94
CA LEU A 77 -0.14 -17.74 -0.51
C LEU A 77 -0.28 -16.28 -0.09
N THR A 78 -1.10 -16.02 0.92
CA THR A 78 -1.45 -14.67 1.40
C THR A 78 -1.50 -14.62 2.93
N PRO A 79 -1.15 -13.49 3.57
CA PRO A 79 -1.00 -13.42 5.03
C PRO A 79 -2.31 -13.54 5.81
N THR A 80 -3.43 -13.06 5.24
CA THR A 80 -4.68 -12.91 6.00
C THR A 80 -5.85 -13.65 5.37
N ARG A 81 -6.81 -14.02 6.23
CA ARG A 81 -8.04 -14.71 5.83
C ARG A 81 -8.90 -13.85 4.92
N GLU A 82 -8.97 -12.57 5.24
CA GLU A 82 -9.75 -11.58 4.51
C GLU A 82 -9.21 -11.43 3.08
N LEU A 83 -7.89 -11.32 2.93
CA LEU A 83 -7.26 -11.23 1.62
C LEU A 83 -7.44 -12.54 0.83
N ALA A 84 -7.35 -13.70 1.49
CA ALA A 84 -7.62 -14.98 0.84
C ALA A 84 -9.05 -15.07 0.29
N ILE A 85 -10.05 -14.64 1.07
CA ILE A 85 -11.46 -14.60 0.65
C ILE A 85 -11.61 -13.64 -0.54
N GLN A 86 -11.07 -12.44 -0.45
CA GLN A 86 -11.13 -11.42 -1.49
C GLN A 86 -10.49 -11.88 -2.80
N ILE A 87 -9.32 -12.55 -2.73
CA ILE A 87 -8.71 -13.15 -3.91
C ILE A 87 -9.63 -14.20 -4.52
N GLY A 88 -10.30 -15.03 -3.68
CA GLY A 88 -11.29 -16.00 -4.14
C GLY A 88 -12.48 -15.37 -4.87
N GLU A 89 -13.06 -14.31 -4.32
CA GLU A 89 -14.15 -13.54 -4.95
C GLU A 89 -13.72 -12.97 -6.32
N ASN A 90 -12.46 -12.49 -6.42
CA ASN A 90 -11.91 -12.04 -7.70
C ASN A 90 -11.76 -13.21 -8.70
N PHE A 91 -11.35 -14.42 -8.25
CA PHE A 91 -11.28 -15.58 -9.10
C PHE A 91 -12.68 -16.00 -9.60
N ASP A 92 -13.72 -15.93 -8.77
CA ASP A 92 -15.10 -16.17 -9.21
C ASP A 92 -15.50 -15.23 -10.35
N GLN A 93 -15.14 -13.95 -10.23
CA GLN A 93 -15.44 -12.95 -11.25
C GLN A 93 -14.65 -13.21 -12.56
N TYR A 94 -13.33 -13.41 -12.47
CA TYR A 94 -12.49 -13.51 -13.67
C TYR A 94 -12.59 -14.86 -14.37
N ALA A 95 -12.86 -15.95 -13.61
CA ALA A 95 -12.95 -17.31 -14.15
C ALA A 95 -14.35 -17.72 -14.63
N GLY A 96 -15.35 -16.86 -14.51
CA GLY A 96 -16.77 -17.17 -14.71
C GLY A 96 -17.11 -17.86 -16.05
N TYR A 97 -16.30 -17.66 -17.09
CA TYR A 97 -16.50 -18.29 -18.42
C TYR A 97 -15.41 -19.29 -18.79
N THR A 98 -14.51 -19.67 -17.88
CA THR A 98 -13.38 -20.55 -18.18
C THR A 98 -13.52 -21.94 -17.61
N GLY A 99 -14.37 -22.13 -16.59
CA GLY A 99 -14.49 -23.38 -15.85
C GLY A 99 -13.28 -23.72 -14.96
N VAL A 100 -12.30 -22.81 -14.81
CA VAL A 100 -11.19 -22.96 -13.85
C VAL A 100 -11.76 -22.86 -12.45
N LYS A 101 -11.49 -23.89 -11.61
CA LYS A 101 -12.02 -23.99 -10.25
C LYS A 101 -10.95 -23.64 -9.24
N HIS A 102 -11.34 -22.93 -8.19
CA HIS A 102 -10.48 -22.61 -7.07
C HIS A 102 -11.06 -23.03 -5.73
N ALA A 103 -10.23 -23.07 -4.70
CA ALA A 103 -10.64 -23.22 -3.30
C ALA A 103 -9.86 -22.23 -2.44
N VAL A 104 -10.55 -21.70 -1.42
CA VAL A 104 -9.94 -20.80 -0.42
C VAL A 104 -9.85 -21.54 0.90
N ILE A 105 -8.63 -21.60 1.49
CA ILE A 105 -8.40 -22.27 2.78
C ILE A 105 -7.70 -21.32 3.76
N PHE A 106 -8.25 -21.22 4.97
CA PHE A 106 -7.70 -20.40 6.06
C PHE A 106 -8.12 -20.92 7.43
N GLY A 107 -7.37 -20.56 8.45
CA GLY A 107 -7.61 -21.00 9.83
C GLY A 107 -8.78 -20.28 10.52
N GLY A 108 -9.18 -20.78 11.71
CA GLY A 108 -10.19 -20.15 12.57
C GLY A 108 -11.63 -20.39 12.15
N VAL A 109 -11.85 -21.31 11.22
CA VAL A 109 -13.17 -21.86 10.84
C VAL A 109 -13.07 -23.38 10.73
N PRO A 110 -14.20 -24.13 10.84
CA PRO A 110 -14.20 -25.58 10.65
C PRO A 110 -13.62 -25.97 9.28
N GLN A 111 -12.74 -26.97 9.26
CA GLN A 111 -12.05 -27.37 8.03
C GLN A 111 -12.92 -28.19 7.06
N LYS A 112 -14.04 -28.80 7.53
CA LYS A 112 -14.85 -29.72 6.74
C LYS A 112 -15.23 -29.15 5.37
N ALA A 113 -15.79 -27.96 5.32
CA ALA A 113 -16.20 -27.33 4.06
C ALA A 113 -15.02 -27.10 3.10
N GLN A 114 -13.84 -26.77 3.65
CA GLN A 114 -12.62 -26.57 2.87
C GLN A 114 -12.10 -27.90 2.29
N VAL A 115 -12.09 -28.96 3.11
CA VAL A 115 -11.71 -30.30 2.66
C VAL A 115 -12.68 -30.83 1.60
N ASP A 116 -13.98 -30.60 1.77
CA ASP A 116 -14.99 -30.99 0.78
C ASP A 116 -14.82 -30.22 -0.54
N ALA A 117 -14.45 -28.97 -0.49
CA ALA A 117 -14.10 -28.18 -1.70
C ALA A 117 -12.87 -28.75 -2.42
N LEU A 118 -11.82 -29.11 -1.67
CA LEU A 118 -10.61 -29.73 -2.24
C LEU A 118 -10.92 -31.09 -2.88
N LYS A 119 -11.76 -31.91 -2.28
CA LYS A 119 -12.18 -33.23 -2.82
C LYS A 119 -12.96 -33.12 -4.12
N ARG A 120 -13.67 -32.01 -4.37
CA ARG A 120 -14.34 -31.74 -5.65
C ARG A 120 -13.37 -31.45 -6.80
N GLY A 121 -12.10 -31.29 -6.50
CA GLY A 121 -11.04 -31.00 -7.45
C GLY A 121 -11.00 -29.52 -7.83
N VAL A 122 -9.83 -28.91 -7.63
CA VAL A 122 -9.55 -27.49 -7.95
C VAL A 122 -8.19 -27.39 -8.63
N GLN A 123 -8.03 -26.42 -9.50
CA GLN A 123 -6.75 -26.09 -10.13
C GLN A 123 -6.00 -25.01 -9.36
N VAL A 124 -6.72 -24.10 -8.70
CA VAL A 124 -6.13 -23.00 -7.94
C VAL A 124 -6.44 -23.17 -6.45
N LEU A 125 -5.40 -23.08 -5.62
CA LEU A 125 -5.51 -23.07 -4.18
C LEU A 125 -5.07 -21.69 -3.65
N ILE A 126 -5.98 -21.01 -2.97
CA ILE A 126 -5.71 -19.75 -2.29
C ILE A 126 -5.64 -20.05 -0.80
N ALA A 127 -4.54 -19.70 -0.13
CA ALA A 127 -4.28 -20.19 1.22
C ALA A 127 -3.60 -19.17 2.13
N THR A 128 -3.92 -19.28 3.44
CA THR A 128 -3.03 -18.75 4.49
C THR A 128 -2.06 -19.84 4.96
N PRO A 129 -0.80 -19.49 5.34
CA PRO A 129 0.27 -20.46 5.58
C PRO A 129 -0.11 -21.58 6.57
N GLY A 130 -0.62 -21.22 7.76
CA GLY A 130 -0.89 -22.17 8.81
C GLY A 130 -1.94 -23.24 8.42
N ARG A 131 -3.05 -22.87 7.75
CA ARG A 131 -4.07 -23.83 7.30
C ARG A 131 -3.58 -24.68 6.13
N LEU A 132 -2.76 -24.13 5.26
CA LEU A 132 -2.15 -24.90 4.18
C LEU A 132 -1.28 -26.04 4.73
N LEU A 133 -0.38 -25.71 5.66
CA LEU A 133 0.50 -26.70 6.30
C LEU A 133 -0.30 -27.73 7.11
N ASP A 134 -1.32 -27.30 7.83
CA ASP A 134 -2.23 -28.17 8.58
C ASP A 134 -2.93 -29.20 7.68
N LEU A 135 -3.61 -28.78 6.61
CA LEU A 135 -4.28 -29.69 5.69
C LEU A 135 -3.30 -30.53 4.84
N GLN A 136 -2.12 -30.02 4.56
CA GLN A 136 -1.07 -30.77 3.88
C GLN A 136 -0.54 -31.90 4.78
N SER A 137 -0.29 -31.64 6.07
CA SER A 137 0.16 -32.65 7.03
C SER A 137 -0.90 -33.77 7.26
N GLN A 138 -2.19 -33.43 7.12
CA GLN A 138 -3.30 -34.38 7.15
C GLN A 138 -3.46 -35.18 5.85
N GLY A 139 -2.65 -34.92 4.82
CA GLY A 139 -2.76 -35.58 3.51
C GLY A 139 -3.94 -35.11 2.66
N CYS A 140 -4.65 -34.06 3.05
CA CYS A 140 -5.78 -33.49 2.29
C CYS A 140 -5.34 -32.71 1.05
N ILE A 141 -4.09 -32.32 0.95
CA ILE A 141 -3.52 -31.50 -0.12
C ILE A 141 -2.27 -32.15 -0.68
N SER A 142 -2.15 -32.22 -2.01
CA SER A 142 -0.92 -32.57 -2.72
C SER A 142 -0.49 -31.40 -3.60
N LEU A 143 0.71 -30.89 -3.38
CA LEU A 143 1.31 -29.80 -4.15
C LEU A 143 2.35 -30.29 -5.16
N LYS A 144 2.51 -31.63 -5.35
CA LYS A 144 3.53 -32.23 -6.24
C LYS A 144 3.37 -31.84 -7.71
N GLY A 145 2.17 -31.48 -8.13
CA GLY A 145 1.87 -31.08 -9.52
C GLY A 145 1.77 -29.57 -9.71
N LEU A 146 2.30 -28.77 -8.77
CA LEU A 146 2.23 -27.32 -8.83
C LEU A 146 3.10 -26.77 -9.96
N GLU A 147 2.52 -25.87 -10.75
CA GLU A 147 3.18 -25.20 -11.86
C GLU A 147 3.37 -23.70 -11.61
N TYR A 148 2.49 -23.10 -10.78
CA TYR A 148 2.48 -21.67 -10.49
C TYR A 148 2.45 -21.43 -8.98
N PHE A 149 3.33 -20.55 -8.49
CA PHE A 149 3.35 -20.13 -7.10
C PHE A 149 3.30 -18.60 -7.03
N VAL A 150 2.33 -18.08 -6.29
CA VAL A 150 2.18 -16.64 -6.01
C VAL A 150 2.35 -16.43 -4.52
N LEU A 151 3.29 -15.56 -4.15
CA LEU A 151 3.40 -15.02 -2.80
C LEU A 151 2.93 -13.57 -2.83
N ASP A 152 1.78 -13.29 -2.22
CA ASP A 152 1.21 -11.95 -2.18
C ASP A 152 1.37 -11.33 -0.79
N GLU A 153 1.70 -10.04 -0.75
CA GLU A 153 1.98 -9.27 0.48
C GLU A 153 3.09 -9.91 1.35
N ALA A 154 4.24 -10.20 0.72
CA ALA A 154 5.36 -10.87 1.37
C ALA A 154 5.91 -10.10 2.58
N ASP A 155 6.01 -8.76 2.49
CA ASP A 155 6.41 -7.89 3.60
C ASP A 155 5.49 -8.05 4.82
N ARG A 156 4.20 -8.20 4.60
CA ARG A 156 3.24 -8.46 5.68
C ARG A 156 3.38 -9.85 6.27
N MET A 157 3.74 -10.84 5.46
CA MET A 157 4.03 -12.17 5.99
C MET A 157 5.25 -12.15 6.90
N LEU A 158 6.27 -11.34 6.58
CA LEU A 158 7.41 -11.09 7.45
C LEU A 158 6.98 -10.47 8.77
N ASP A 159 6.22 -9.36 8.72
CA ASP A 159 5.70 -8.67 9.91
C ASP A 159 4.87 -9.58 10.84
N MET A 160 4.18 -10.55 10.27
CA MET A 160 3.36 -11.51 11.01
C MET A 160 4.13 -12.76 11.46
N GLY A 161 5.42 -12.87 11.16
CA GLY A 161 6.29 -13.98 11.55
C GLY A 161 6.10 -15.26 10.74
N PHE A 162 5.49 -15.17 9.53
CA PHE A 162 5.24 -16.35 8.70
C PHE A 162 6.42 -16.81 7.84
N ILE A 163 7.60 -16.20 7.97
CA ILE A 163 8.79 -16.57 7.17
C ILE A 163 9.09 -18.07 7.27
N HIS A 164 9.12 -18.63 8.48
CA HIS A 164 9.36 -20.06 8.66
C HIS A 164 8.27 -20.95 8.06
N ASP A 165 7.03 -20.49 8.01
CA ASP A 165 5.97 -21.25 7.37
C ASP A 165 6.08 -21.20 5.84
N ILE A 166 6.50 -20.05 5.27
CA ILE A 166 6.82 -19.93 3.84
C ILE A 166 7.96 -20.90 3.48
N GLU A 167 9.03 -20.94 4.26
CA GLU A 167 10.15 -21.88 4.06
C GLU A 167 9.72 -23.35 4.08
N LYS A 168 8.78 -23.72 4.98
CA LYS A 168 8.18 -25.06 4.98
C LYS A 168 7.38 -25.34 3.70
N VAL A 169 6.58 -24.36 3.25
CA VAL A 169 5.79 -24.47 2.00
C VAL A 169 6.73 -24.65 0.80
N LEU A 170 7.83 -23.90 0.72
CA LEU A 170 8.80 -24.00 -0.36
C LEU A 170 9.42 -25.41 -0.49
N LYS A 171 9.59 -26.12 0.63
CA LYS A 171 10.06 -27.52 0.63
C LYS A 171 9.03 -28.52 0.11
N LEU A 172 7.74 -28.15 0.05
CA LEU A 172 6.63 -29.00 -0.36
C LEU A 172 6.24 -28.84 -1.83
N ILE A 173 6.70 -27.79 -2.48
CA ILE A 173 6.36 -27.47 -3.88
C ILE A 173 7.53 -27.78 -4.82
N PRO A 174 7.26 -28.10 -6.10
CA PRO A 174 8.32 -28.39 -7.09
C PRO A 174 9.28 -27.21 -7.26
N ALA A 175 10.58 -27.55 -7.47
CA ALA A 175 11.59 -26.55 -7.78
C ALA A 175 11.34 -25.86 -9.14
N ARG A 176 10.94 -26.64 -10.15
CA ARG A 176 10.57 -26.12 -11.48
C ARG A 176 9.13 -25.65 -11.45
N ARG A 177 8.93 -24.34 -11.39
CA ARG A 177 7.64 -23.66 -11.40
C ARG A 177 7.82 -22.23 -11.84
N GLN A 178 6.77 -21.55 -12.25
CA GLN A 178 6.75 -20.10 -12.37
C GLN A 178 6.41 -19.48 -11.02
N THR A 179 7.20 -18.52 -10.56
CA THR A 179 7.03 -17.86 -9.26
C THR A 179 6.75 -16.36 -9.43
N LEU A 180 5.72 -15.89 -8.75
CA LEU A 180 5.30 -14.50 -8.74
C LEU A 180 5.37 -14.01 -7.31
N PHE A 181 6.20 -13.00 -7.09
CA PHE A 181 6.43 -12.44 -5.77
C PHE A 181 5.95 -10.99 -5.74
N PHE A 182 4.98 -10.70 -4.87
CA PHE A 182 4.45 -9.36 -4.68
C PHE A 182 4.70 -8.85 -3.27
N SER A 183 5.22 -7.62 -3.17
CA SER A 183 5.45 -6.93 -1.91
C SER A 183 5.19 -5.43 -2.10
N ALA A 184 4.78 -4.73 -1.04
CA ALA A 184 4.68 -3.28 -1.07
C ALA A 184 6.01 -2.61 -0.70
N THR A 185 6.84 -3.29 0.11
CA THR A 185 8.16 -2.82 0.54
C THR A 185 9.20 -3.93 0.37
N MET A 186 10.48 -3.55 0.25
CA MET A 186 11.58 -4.48 0.00
C MET A 186 12.70 -4.32 1.05
N PRO A 187 12.44 -4.58 2.35
CA PRO A 187 13.52 -4.70 3.33
C PRO A 187 14.44 -5.88 3.01
N SER A 188 15.66 -5.89 3.58
CA SER A 188 16.71 -6.86 3.24
C SER A 188 16.29 -8.33 3.42
N GLU A 189 15.41 -8.61 4.39
CA GLU A 189 14.88 -9.96 4.61
C GLU A 189 13.93 -10.39 3.48
N ILE A 190 13.14 -9.47 2.95
CA ILE A 190 12.24 -9.72 1.80
C ILE A 190 13.04 -9.88 0.51
N GLU A 191 14.09 -9.08 0.31
CA GLU A 191 15.01 -9.27 -0.83
C GLU A 191 15.64 -10.65 -0.82
N LYS A 192 16.18 -11.10 0.32
CA LYS A 192 16.76 -12.44 0.48
C LYS A 192 15.74 -13.55 0.22
N LEU A 193 14.50 -13.36 0.68
CA LEU A 193 13.43 -14.33 0.41
C LEU A 193 13.10 -14.38 -1.08
N ALA A 194 12.98 -13.24 -1.74
CA ALA A 194 12.71 -13.15 -3.19
C ALA A 194 13.84 -13.82 -3.99
N ASP A 195 15.10 -13.54 -3.68
CA ASP A 195 16.27 -14.12 -4.34
C ASP A 195 16.35 -15.65 -4.18
N SER A 196 15.85 -16.18 -3.06
CA SER A 196 15.79 -17.63 -2.82
C SER A 196 14.71 -18.36 -3.61
N MET A 197 13.75 -17.63 -4.18
CA MET A 197 12.54 -18.19 -4.79
C MET A 197 12.44 -17.94 -6.29
N LEU A 198 13.02 -16.84 -6.77
CA LEU A 198 12.86 -16.36 -8.13
C LEU A 198 14.06 -16.75 -9.01
N THR A 199 13.77 -17.05 -10.28
CA THR A 199 14.79 -17.36 -11.29
C THR A 199 14.72 -16.34 -12.42
N ASN A 200 15.72 -15.46 -12.53
CA ASN A 200 15.79 -14.38 -13.53
C ASN A 200 14.46 -13.60 -13.65
N PRO A 201 13.94 -13.04 -12.54
CA PRO A 201 12.63 -12.40 -12.56
C PRO A 201 12.65 -11.09 -13.35
N GLU A 202 11.52 -10.81 -14.00
CA GLU A 202 11.22 -9.44 -14.43
C GLU A 202 10.83 -8.61 -13.20
N LYS A 203 11.51 -7.49 -13.01
CA LYS A 203 11.23 -6.56 -11.90
C LYS A 203 10.28 -5.49 -12.37
N ILE A 204 9.13 -5.39 -11.70
CA ILE A 204 8.12 -4.36 -11.97
C ILE A 204 7.93 -3.55 -10.70
N GLU A 205 8.18 -2.27 -10.79
CA GLU A 205 7.96 -1.32 -9.71
C GLU A 205 6.91 -0.31 -10.15
N VAL A 206 5.78 -0.30 -9.47
CA VAL A 206 4.69 0.62 -9.75
C VAL A 206 4.43 1.47 -8.52
N THR A 207 4.71 2.73 -8.68
CA THR A 207 4.44 3.80 -7.72
C THR A 207 5.25 3.73 -6.40
N PRO A 208 6.20 4.63 -6.19
CA PRO A 208 6.92 4.77 -4.93
C PRO A 208 5.96 5.02 -3.76
N VAL A 209 6.36 4.58 -2.56
CA VAL A 209 5.64 4.83 -1.29
C VAL A 209 5.28 6.31 -1.09
N SER A 210 6.08 7.22 -1.63
CA SER A 210 5.88 8.68 -1.59
C SER A 210 4.62 9.17 -2.30
N SER A 211 4.20 8.56 -3.41
CA SER A 211 3.10 9.09 -4.22
C SER A 211 1.69 8.86 -3.62
N THR A 212 1.49 7.82 -2.80
CA THR A 212 0.22 7.64 -2.07
C THR A 212 0.11 8.66 -0.93
N VAL A 213 1.24 9.03 -0.33
CA VAL A 213 1.32 10.04 0.73
C VAL A 213 0.93 11.41 0.20
N ASP A 214 1.32 11.73 -1.05
CA ASP A 214 1.08 13.04 -1.69
C ASP A 214 -0.40 13.28 -2.07
N THR A 215 -1.17 12.21 -2.30
CA THR A 215 -2.59 12.31 -2.66
C THR A 215 -3.54 12.35 -1.46
N ILE A 216 -3.03 12.12 -0.24
CA ILE A 216 -3.83 12.08 0.98
C ILE A 216 -3.61 13.35 1.80
N ARG A 217 -4.68 14.08 2.07
CA ARG A 217 -4.65 15.23 2.98
C ARG A 217 -4.45 14.74 4.40
N GLN A 218 -3.29 15.03 4.99
CA GLN A 218 -2.91 14.58 6.31
C GLN A 218 -3.00 15.71 7.33
N SER A 219 -3.40 15.38 8.55
CA SER A 219 -3.41 16.32 9.68
C SER A 219 -3.10 15.61 10.99
N VAL A 220 -2.50 16.33 11.94
CA VAL A 220 -2.23 15.85 13.29
C VAL A 220 -2.85 16.78 14.35
N TYR A 221 -3.49 16.17 15.34
CA TYR A 221 -4.09 16.79 16.49
C TYR A 221 -3.30 16.39 17.73
N PHE A 222 -2.68 17.34 18.39
CA PHE A 222 -2.03 17.11 19.67
C PHE A 222 -3.05 17.15 20.78
N VAL A 223 -3.24 16.02 21.47
CA VAL A 223 -4.29 15.83 22.46
C VAL A 223 -3.85 14.84 23.53
N GLU A 224 -4.19 15.12 24.80
CA GLU A 224 -3.91 14.21 25.90
C GLU A 224 -4.72 12.91 25.78
N LYS A 225 -4.13 11.80 26.23
CA LYS A 225 -4.73 10.45 26.18
C LYS A 225 -6.16 10.38 26.68
N LYS A 226 -6.45 11.08 27.80
CA LYS A 226 -7.78 11.12 28.43
C LYS A 226 -8.83 11.82 27.56
N GLU A 227 -8.40 12.74 26.70
CA GLU A 227 -9.24 13.62 25.89
C GLU A 227 -9.41 13.12 24.44
N LYS A 228 -8.60 12.12 23.99
CA LYS A 228 -8.72 11.54 22.64
C LYS A 228 -10.15 11.11 22.30
N LYS A 229 -10.88 10.56 23.28
CA LYS A 229 -12.29 10.16 23.12
C LYS A 229 -13.18 11.36 22.81
N ASP A 230 -13.03 12.45 23.54
CA ASP A 230 -13.89 13.63 23.42
C ASP A 230 -13.60 14.37 22.10
N LEU A 231 -12.32 14.43 21.70
CA LEU A 231 -11.92 14.92 20.38
C LEU A 231 -12.52 14.07 19.25
N LEU A 232 -12.49 12.73 19.38
CA LEU A 232 -13.09 11.85 18.37
C LEU A 232 -14.59 12.09 18.23
N LEU A 233 -15.32 12.15 19.36
CA LEU A 233 -16.75 12.45 19.38
C LEU A 233 -17.07 13.81 18.76
N HIS A 234 -16.20 14.81 19.01
CA HIS A 234 -16.33 16.15 18.42
C HIS A 234 -16.18 16.09 16.89
N LEU A 235 -15.13 15.44 16.39
CA LEU A 235 -14.91 15.29 14.94
C LEU A 235 -16.04 14.54 14.25
N LEU A 236 -16.54 13.46 14.85
CA LEU A 236 -17.62 12.65 14.30
C LEU A 236 -18.99 13.36 14.27
N LYS A 237 -19.13 14.54 14.89
CA LYS A 237 -20.31 15.41 14.69
C LYS A 237 -20.34 16.05 13.30
N ASN A 238 -19.20 16.14 12.63
CA ASN A 238 -19.17 16.65 11.25
C ASN A 238 -19.87 15.66 10.31
N PRO A 239 -20.95 16.07 9.60
CA PRO A 239 -21.67 15.21 8.68
C PRO A 239 -20.86 14.83 7.43
N GLU A 240 -19.83 15.59 7.08
CA GLU A 240 -18.93 15.26 5.95
C GLU A 240 -18.09 13.99 6.21
N ILE A 241 -17.95 13.56 7.48
CA ILE A 241 -17.34 12.28 7.83
C ILE A 241 -18.40 11.19 7.74
N GLU A 242 -18.74 10.78 6.53
CA GLU A 242 -19.78 9.79 6.27
C GLU A 242 -19.35 8.38 6.68
N SER A 243 -18.11 8.00 6.34
CA SER A 243 -17.52 6.70 6.72
C SER A 243 -16.08 6.89 7.17
N VAL A 244 -15.69 6.21 8.25
CA VAL A 244 -14.37 6.35 8.83
C VAL A 244 -13.79 5.04 9.32
N LEU A 245 -12.53 4.78 8.93
CA LEU A 245 -11.73 3.68 9.45
C LEU A 245 -10.81 4.22 10.56
N ILE A 246 -10.98 3.71 11.79
CA ILE A 246 -10.21 4.13 12.95
C ILE A 246 -9.20 3.05 13.34
N PHE A 247 -7.95 3.45 13.54
CA PHE A 247 -6.88 2.56 13.94
C PHE A 247 -6.53 2.70 15.41
N THR A 248 -6.47 1.56 16.12
CA THR A 248 -6.00 1.44 17.51
C THR A 248 -4.90 0.38 17.58
N ARG A 249 -3.96 0.53 18.55
CA ARG A 249 -2.87 -0.45 18.74
C ARG A 249 -3.34 -1.76 19.34
N THR A 250 -4.43 -1.74 20.14
CA THR A 250 -4.85 -2.91 20.91
C THR A 250 -6.29 -3.34 20.61
N LYS A 251 -6.53 -4.66 20.67
CA LYS A 251 -7.85 -5.27 20.55
C LYS A 251 -8.85 -4.76 21.60
N HIS A 252 -8.38 -4.58 22.84
CA HIS A 252 -9.20 -4.05 23.93
C HIS A 252 -9.56 -2.58 23.73
N GLY A 253 -8.61 -1.79 23.19
CA GLY A 253 -8.85 -0.40 22.76
C GLY A 253 -9.94 -0.31 21.71
N ALA A 254 -9.88 -1.17 20.69
CA ALA A 254 -10.89 -1.24 19.63
C ALA A 254 -12.29 -1.56 20.18
N ASP A 255 -12.43 -2.58 21.03
CA ASP A 255 -13.72 -2.94 21.64
C ASP A 255 -14.26 -1.85 22.58
N LYS A 256 -13.37 -1.23 23.35
CA LYS A 256 -13.75 -0.13 24.24
C LYS A 256 -14.27 1.07 23.45
N LEU A 257 -13.56 1.44 22.38
CA LEU A 257 -13.92 2.58 21.54
C LEU A 257 -15.25 2.34 20.81
N ALA A 258 -15.46 1.14 20.24
CA ALA A 258 -16.74 0.77 19.64
C ALA A 258 -17.91 0.90 20.61
N ARG A 259 -17.74 0.43 21.85
CA ARG A 259 -18.77 0.58 22.90
C ARG A 259 -19.07 2.03 23.25
N ILE A 260 -18.04 2.87 23.29
CA ILE A 260 -18.19 4.32 23.59
C ILE A 260 -18.99 4.99 22.47
N LEU A 261 -18.62 4.75 21.20
CA LEU A 261 -19.29 5.34 20.04
C LEU A 261 -20.76 4.91 19.96
N ASN A 262 -21.04 3.62 20.11
CA ASN A 262 -22.41 3.11 20.12
C ASN A 262 -23.27 3.68 21.25
N LYS A 263 -22.68 3.94 22.45
CA LYS A 263 -23.38 4.65 23.54
C LYS A 263 -23.69 6.11 23.21
N SER A 264 -22.94 6.69 22.28
CA SER A 264 -23.12 8.06 21.78
C SER A 264 -23.92 8.08 20.46
N GLU A 265 -24.69 7.03 20.19
CA GLU A 265 -25.54 6.86 19.00
C GLU A 265 -24.79 6.90 17.65
N ILE A 266 -23.47 6.65 17.68
CA ILE A 266 -22.65 6.54 16.49
C ILE A 266 -22.41 5.07 16.19
N GLY A 267 -23.00 4.55 15.11
CA GLY A 267 -22.85 3.17 14.67
C GLY A 267 -21.40 2.78 14.44
N ALA A 268 -20.87 1.88 15.30
CA ALA A 268 -19.46 1.49 15.25
C ALA A 268 -19.27 -0.02 15.47
N GLU A 269 -18.44 -0.65 14.67
CA GLU A 269 -18.02 -2.04 14.83
C GLU A 269 -16.50 -2.17 14.95
N ALA A 270 -16.03 -3.19 15.70
CA ALA A 270 -14.60 -3.43 15.89
C ALA A 270 -14.15 -4.71 15.18
N ILE A 271 -12.99 -4.65 14.53
CA ILE A 271 -12.34 -5.79 13.88
C ILE A 271 -10.92 -6.00 14.43
N HIS A 272 -10.67 -7.18 15.00
CA HIS A 272 -9.37 -7.56 15.58
C HIS A 272 -9.26 -9.08 15.75
N GLY A 273 -8.07 -9.58 16.08
CA GLY A 273 -7.75 -11.01 16.15
C GLY A 273 -8.64 -11.85 17.09
N ASN A 274 -9.25 -11.26 18.13
CA ASN A 274 -10.14 -11.97 19.05
C ASN A 274 -11.60 -12.07 18.58
N LYS A 275 -11.98 -11.40 17.48
CA LYS A 275 -13.30 -11.55 16.87
C LYS A 275 -13.37 -12.87 16.08
N SER A 276 -14.51 -13.56 16.12
CA SER A 276 -14.75 -14.70 15.24
C SER A 276 -14.72 -14.26 13.76
N GLN A 277 -14.40 -15.19 12.86
CA GLN A 277 -14.34 -14.88 11.43
C GLN A 277 -15.68 -14.34 10.89
N ASN A 278 -16.79 -14.92 11.33
CA ASN A 278 -18.12 -14.45 10.95
C ASN A 278 -18.41 -13.03 11.44
N ALA A 279 -17.97 -12.68 12.67
CA ALA A 279 -18.13 -11.33 13.19
C ALA A 279 -17.26 -10.31 12.42
N ARG A 280 -16.03 -10.70 12.02
CA ARG A 280 -15.15 -9.88 11.21
C ARG A 280 -15.73 -9.64 9.81
N GLN A 281 -16.21 -10.70 9.17
CA GLN A 281 -16.83 -10.60 7.84
C GLN A 281 -18.09 -9.71 7.88
N ARG A 282 -18.96 -9.90 8.89
CA ARG A 282 -20.15 -9.07 9.07
C ARG A 282 -19.78 -7.60 9.23
N ALA A 283 -18.81 -7.28 10.11
CA ALA A 283 -18.38 -5.90 10.34
C ALA A 283 -17.84 -5.25 9.05
N LEU A 284 -17.09 -6.00 8.24
CA LEU A 284 -16.59 -5.55 6.95
C LEU A 284 -17.73 -5.30 5.94
N THR A 285 -18.67 -6.23 5.84
CA THR A 285 -19.84 -6.09 4.98
C THR A 285 -20.67 -4.87 5.39
N ASN A 286 -21.02 -4.75 6.68
CA ASN A 286 -21.79 -3.63 7.20
C ASN A 286 -21.11 -2.27 6.92
N PHE A 287 -19.78 -2.23 7.01
CA PHE A 287 -19.01 -1.00 6.71
C PHE A 287 -18.97 -0.70 5.22
N LYS A 288 -18.79 -1.71 4.36
CA LYS A 288 -18.82 -1.55 2.89
C LYS A 288 -20.19 -1.09 2.38
N ASP A 289 -21.25 -1.62 2.97
CA ASP A 289 -22.65 -1.31 2.62
C ASP A 289 -23.15 -0.02 3.31
N HIS A 290 -22.24 0.75 3.98
CA HIS A 290 -22.57 1.96 4.74
C HIS A 290 -23.61 1.79 5.85
N THR A 291 -23.93 0.52 6.26
CA THR A 291 -24.80 0.22 7.39
C THR A 291 -24.14 0.62 8.72
N THR A 292 -22.81 0.49 8.81
CA THR A 292 -22.01 0.94 9.95
C THR A 292 -21.12 2.10 9.51
N ARG A 293 -21.21 3.24 10.20
CA ARG A 293 -20.46 4.46 9.89
C ARG A 293 -18.98 4.35 10.25
N VAL A 294 -18.66 3.65 11.35
CA VAL A 294 -17.31 3.61 11.91
C VAL A 294 -16.82 2.16 12.01
N LEU A 295 -15.71 1.86 11.35
CA LEU A 295 -14.98 0.60 11.55
C LEU A 295 -13.72 0.87 12.35
N ILE A 296 -13.55 0.18 13.50
CA ILE A 296 -12.38 0.31 14.35
C ILE A 296 -11.52 -0.94 14.20
N ALA A 297 -10.27 -0.76 13.80
CA ALA A 297 -9.40 -1.88 13.47
C ALA A 297 -8.05 -1.81 14.20
N THR A 298 -7.49 -2.98 14.52
CA THR A 298 -6.07 -3.09 14.85
C THR A 298 -5.25 -3.30 13.57
N ASP A 299 -3.97 -2.94 13.56
CA ASP A 299 -3.09 -3.05 12.38
C ASP A 299 -3.15 -4.43 11.72
N ILE A 300 -3.04 -5.50 12.53
CA ILE A 300 -3.09 -6.88 12.02
C ILE A 300 -4.43 -7.17 11.35
N ALA A 301 -5.53 -6.69 11.90
CA ALA A 301 -6.86 -6.95 11.37
C ALA A 301 -7.23 -6.04 10.19
N ALA A 302 -6.65 -4.85 10.12
CA ALA A 302 -6.83 -3.91 9.02
C ALA A 302 -5.98 -4.25 7.78
N ARG A 303 -4.94 -5.08 7.97
CA ARG A 303 -4.11 -5.55 6.86
C ARG A 303 -4.91 -6.52 5.98
N GLY A 304 -4.87 -6.32 4.68
CA GLY A 304 -5.57 -7.16 3.72
C GLY A 304 -7.09 -6.93 3.61
N ILE A 305 -7.66 -5.97 4.36
CA ILE A 305 -9.05 -5.59 4.16
C ILE A 305 -9.13 -4.68 2.93
N ASP A 306 -9.96 -5.07 1.97
CA ASP A 306 -10.38 -4.18 0.91
C ASP A 306 -11.54 -3.32 1.41
N VAL A 307 -11.17 -2.24 2.05
CA VAL A 307 -12.08 -1.18 2.45
C VAL A 307 -11.65 0.05 1.67
N ASN A 308 -12.06 0.09 0.41
CA ASN A 308 -11.83 1.20 -0.49
C ASN A 308 -13.05 2.13 -0.42
N GLN A 309 -12.84 3.43 -0.69
CA GLN A 309 -13.91 4.45 -0.79
C GLN A 309 -14.45 5.00 0.54
N HIS A 310 -13.77 4.84 1.67
CA HIS A 310 -14.11 5.63 2.84
C HIS A 310 -13.41 7.00 2.79
N SER A 311 -14.12 8.01 3.26
CA SER A 311 -13.67 9.40 3.17
C SER A 311 -12.51 9.71 4.11
N HIS A 312 -12.48 9.07 5.30
CA HIS A 312 -11.56 9.41 6.38
C HIS A 312 -10.89 8.19 7.01
N GLY A 313 -9.59 8.31 7.25
CA GLY A 313 -8.81 7.41 8.12
C GLY A 313 -8.38 8.15 9.37
N ILE A 314 -8.61 7.58 10.57
CA ILE A 314 -8.18 8.18 11.84
C ILE A 314 -7.21 7.26 12.56
N ASN A 315 -5.97 7.72 12.76
CA ASN A 315 -5.04 7.10 13.69
C ASN A 315 -5.38 7.59 15.11
N TYR A 316 -6.25 6.89 15.82
CA TYR A 316 -6.58 7.18 17.23
C TYR A 316 -5.37 7.01 18.14
N GLU A 317 -4.49 6.08 17.77
CA GLU A 317 -3.14 5.90 18.32
C GLU A 317 -2.16 5.79 17.17
N LEU A 318 -1.04 6.51 17.21
CA LEU A 318 0.01 6.41 16.20
C LEU A 318 0.65 5.01 16.25
N PRO A 319 1.00 4.44 15.10
CA PRO A 319 1.74 3.19 15.07
C PRO A 319 3.18 3.42 15.56
N ASN A 320 3.76 2.40 16.20
CA ASN A 320 5.15 2.39 16.62
C ASN A 320 6.14 2.05 15.48
N ILE A 321 5.64 1.59 14.35
CA ILE A 321 6.40 1.28 13.13
C ILE A 321 5.93 2.26 12.04
N SER A 322 6.86 3.04 11.50
CA SER A 322 6.54 4.15 10.57
C SER A 322 5.89 3.67 9.27
N GLU A 323 6.30 2.52 8.74
CA GLU A 323 5.73 1.91 7.53
C GLU A 323 4.25 1.55 7.72
N THR A 324 3.86 1.18 8.95
CA THR A 324 2.46 0.92 9.28
C THR A 324 1.59 2.15 9.10
N TYR A 325 2.12 3.35 9.35
CA TYR A 325 1.41 4.60 9.08
C TYR A 325 1.02 4.73 7.61
N VAL A 326 1.96 4.51 6.71
CA VAL A 326 1.73 4.56 5.26
C VAL A 326 0.67 3.52 4.84
N HIS A 327 0.73 2.32 5.39
CA HIS A 327 -0.26 1.27 5.14
C HIS A 327 -1.66 1.63 5.67
N ARG A 328 -1.77 2.37 6.79
CA ARG A 328 -3.05 2.82 7.34
C ARG A 328 -3.67 3.91 6.49
N ILE A 329 -2.92 4.97 6.18
CA ILE A 329 -3.44 6.08 5.39
C ILE A 329 -3.76 5.66 3.95
N GLY A 330 -2.98 4.72 3.38
CA GLY A 330 -3.24 4.13 2.07
C GLY A 330 -4.54 3.30 1.98
N ARG A 331 -5.36 3.23 3.03
CA ARG A 331 -6.75 2.72 2.99
C ARG A 331 -7.75 3.80 2.62
N THR A 332 -7.37 5.07 2.63
CA THR A 332 -8.19 6.24 2.38
C THR A 332 -7.85 6.81 0.99
N GLY A 333 -8.81 7.41 0.29
CA GLY A 333 -8.55 8.16 -0.96
C GLY A 333 -8.04 7.28 -2.10
N ARG A 334 -8.91 6.51 -2.75
CA ARG A 334 -8.60 5.74 -3.96
C ARG A 334 -9.59 6.05 -5.08
N ALA A 335 -9.23 5.67 -6.30
CA ALA A 335 -10.06 5.85 -7.49
C ALA A 335 -10.35 7.32 -7.86
N GLY A 336 -9.37 8.23 -7.63
CA GLY A 336 -9.50 9.63 -8.03
C GLY A 336 -10.17 10.55 -7.00
N HIS A 337 -10.47 10.04 -5.78
CA HIS A 337 -10.97 10.84 -4.67
C HIS A 337 -9.85 11.15 -3.67
N ASP A 338 -9.80 12.42 -3.20
CA ASP A 338 -8.87 12.87 -2.16
C ASP A 338 -9.19 12.18 -0.83
N GLY A 339 -8.23 11.46 -0.26
CA GLY A 339 -8.35 10.87 1.06
C GLY A 339 -7.99 11.85 2.18
N ILE A 340 -8.62 11.71 3.35
CA ILE A 340 -8.29 12.48 4.54
C ILE A 340 -7.77 11.55 5.63
N ALA A 341 -6.55 11.80 6.10
CA ALA A 341 -5.93 11.07 7.21
C ALA A 341 -5.74 12.01 8.41
N ILE A 342 -6.38 11.67 9.52
CA ILE A 342 -6.31 12.40 10.78
C ILE A 342 -5.51 11.56 11.78
N SER A 343 -4.55 12.17 12.48
CA SER A 343 -3.76 11.50 13.49
C SER A 343 -3.88 12.20 14.84
N PHE A 344 -4.18 11.45 15.89
CA PHE A 344 -4.08 11.94 17.26
C PHE A 344 -2.70 11.62 17.80
N CYS A 345 -2.05 12.59 18.41
CA CYS A 345 -0.71 12.44 18.97
C CYS A 345 -0.71 12.92 20.43
N GLU A 346 -0.46 12.02 21.36
CA GLU A 346 -0.17 12.35 22.75
C GLU A 346 1.34 12.54 22.96
N SER A 347 1.74 13.13 24.09
CA SER A 347 3.16 13.44 24.37
C SER A 347 4.08 12.23 24.25
N GLU A 348 3.63 11.04 24.65
CA GLU A 348 4.40 9.78 24.56
C GLU A 348 4.57 9.30 23.10
N GLU A 349 3.74 9.76 22.17
CA GLU A 349 3.75 9.38 20.76
C GLU A 349 4.60 10.31 19.87
N LEU A 350 5.16 11.39 20.42
CA LEU A 350 6.01 12.34 19.68
C LEU A 350 7.20 11.69 18.96
N PRO A 351 7.91 10.69 19.55
CA PRO A 351 8.97 9.99 18.80
C PRO A 351 8.44 9.28 17.56
N TYR A 352 7.28 8.61 17.65
CA TYR A 352 6.66 7.92 16.52
C TYR A 352 6.27 8.90 15.40
N LEU A 353 5.70 10.07 15.77
CA LEU A 353 5.37 11.10 14.80
C LEU A 353 6.61 11.59 14.04
N LYS A 354 7.73 11.79 14.74
CA LYS A 354 9.01 12.22 14.13
C LYS A 354 9.51 11.18 13.13
N ASP A 355 9.50 9.90 13.50
CA ASP A 355 9.95 8.81 12.64
C ASP A 355 9.04 8.66 11.41
N ILE A 356 7.72 8.79 11.58
CA ILE A 356 6.74 8.81 10.50
C ILE A 356 7.04 9.96 9.53
N GLN A 357 7.18 11.19 10.04
CA GLN A 357 7.46 12.37 9.21
C GLN A 357 8.81 12.26 8.48
N LYS A 358 9.80 11.64 9.09
CA LYS A 358 11.09 11.34 8.46
C LYS A 358 10.94 10.34 7.31
N LEU A 359 10.16 9.27 7.51
CA LEU A 359 9.91 8.25 6.49
C LEU A 359 9.17 8.83 5.28
N ILE A 360 8.09 9.59 5.53
CA ILE A 360 7.28 10.17 4.45
C ILE A 360 7.88 11.42 3.81
N GLY A 361 8.96 11.99 4.39
CA GLY A 361 9.59 13.21 3.89
C GLY A 361 8.73 14.48 4.02
N LEU A 362 7.62 14.41 4.79
CA LEU A 362 6.62 15.46 4.92
C LEU A 362 6.37 15.81 6.38
N GLN A 363 6.28 17.10 6.68
CA GLN A 363 5.79 17.59 7.97
C GLN A 363 4.25 17.61 7.94
N ILE A 364 3.62 16.79 8.78
CA ILE A 364 2.17 16.71 8.84
C ILE A 364 1.61 18.00 9.46
N PRO A 365 0.66 18.69 8.82
CA PRO A 365 0.04 19.91 9.34
C PRO A 365 -0.63 19.69 10.70
N VAL A 366 -0.38 20.61 11.64
CA VAL A 366 -0.99 20.59 12.97
C VAL A 366 -2.29 21.36 12.95
N VAL A 367 -3.37 20.75 13.43
CA VAL A 367 -4.67 21.39 13.64
C VAL A 367 -4.80 21.84 15.10
N LYS A 368 -5.14 23.12 15.31
CA LYS A 368 -5.30 23.75 16.62
C LYS A 368 -6.73 24.18 16.93
N ASP A 369 -7.59 24.17 15.94
CA ASP A 369 -8.99 24.59 16.09
C ASP A 369 -9.82 23.46 16.74
N HIS A 370 -9.50 23.17 18.01
CA HIS A 370 -10.26 22.24 18.85
C HIS A 370 -10.05 22.54 20.35
N PRO A 371 -10.99 22.19 21.24
CA PRO A 371 -10.95 22.55 22.65
C PRO A 371 -9.84 21.89 23.50
N TRP A 372 -9.14 20.89 22.97
CA TRP A 372 -8.16 20.04 23.72
C TRP A 372 -6.73 20.18 23.22
N VAL A 373 -6.32 21.39 22.80
CA VAL A 373 -4.94 21.64 22.33
C VAL A 373 -3.96 21.52 23.48
N THR A 374 -2.86 20.78 23.28
CA THR A 374 -1.78 20.65 24.26
C THR A 374 -0.66 21.68 24.04
N VAL A 375 0.19 21.87 25.06
CA VAL A 375 1.36 22.77 24.98
C VAL A 375 2.35 22.32 23.87
N GLU A 376 2.49 21.02 23.64
CA GLU A 376 3.28 20.46 22.54
C GLU A 376 2.71 20.84 21.17
N GLY A 377 1.39 20.84 21.04
CA GLY A 377 0.70 21.32 19.83
C GLY A 377 0.95 22.80 19.57
N GLU A 378 1.06 23.60 20.61
CA GLU A 378 1.42 25.02 20.50
C GLU A 378 2.88 25.23 20.08
N LYS A 379 3.83 24.47 20.66
CA LYS A 379 5.28 24.55 20.37
C LYS A 379 5.64 24.03 18.98
N ALA A 380 5.00 23.00 18.49
CA ALA A 380 5.28 22.40 17.20
C ALA A 380 5.12 23.38 16.01
N GLN A 381 4.33 24.46 16.18
CA GLN A 381 4.18 25.51 15.17
C GLN A 381 5.09 26.73 15.39
N ALA A 382 5.50 26.99 16.64
CA ALA A 382 6.43 28.10 16.92
C ALA A 382 7.78 27.86 16.19
N GLY A 383 8.29 26.62 16.24
CA GLY A 383 9.49 26.24 15.49
C GLY A 383 9.37 26.39 13.96
N LYS A 384 8.19 26.13 13.36
CA LYS A 384 7.97 26.33 11.91
C LYS A 384 7.99 27.79 11.50
N THR A 385 7.47 28.67 12.34
CA THR A 385 7.46 30.12 12.06
C THR A 385 8.87 30.71 12.11
N GLU A 386 9.73 30.19 12.99
CA GLU A 386 11.14 30.56 13.06
C GLU A 386 11.96 29.99 11.90
N GLU A 387 11.83 28.71 11.55
CA GLU A 387 12.50 28.11 10.38
C GLU A 387 12.09 28.77 9.05
N LEU A 388 10.82 29.11 8.87
CA LEU A 388 10.36 29.85 7.69
C LEU A 388 10.91 31.29 7.66
N LYS A 389 11.03 31.94 8.83
CA LYS A 389 11.66 33.25 8.95
C LYS A 389 13.17 33.19 8.71
N GLU A 390 13.85 32.15 9.17
CA GLU A 390 15.27 31.93 8.89
C GLU A 390 15.54 31.58 7.43
N LYS A 391 14.76 30.68 6.82
CA LYS A 391 14.84 30.38 5.38
C LYS A 391 14.52 31.60 4.51
N ALA A 392 13.57 32.45 4.92
CA ALA A 392 13.27 33.71 4.24
C ALA A 392 14.39 34.72 4.42
N LYS A 393 15.06 34.83 5.59
CA LYS A 393 16.23 35.64 5.83
C LYS A 393 17.45 35.13 5.02
N ALA A 394 17.69 33.80 5.02
CA ALA A 394 18.78 33.21 4.24
C ALA A 394 18.61 33.43 2.71
N ASN A 395 17.39 33.28 2.20
CA ASN A 395 17.09 33.57 0.79
C ASN A 395 17.20 35.06 0.45
N LYS A 396 16.93 35.98 1.40
CA LYS A 396 17.10 37.41 1.21
C LYS A 396 18.59 37.81 1.20
N VAL A 397 19.41 37.18 2.04
CA VAL A 397 20.89 37.34 2.05
C VAL A 397 21.50 36.76 0.77
N TYR A 398 21.05 35.59 0.30
CA TYR A 398 21.54 34.97 -0.94
C TYR A 398 21.17 35.77 -2.20
N ARG A 399 20.00 36.40 -2.26
CA ARG A 399 19.60 37.32 -3.34
C ARG A 399 20.39 38.68 -3.28
N GLY A 400 20.65 39.18 -2.07
CA GLY A 400 21.45 40.38 -1.88
C GLY A 400 22.92 40.20 -2.30
N SER A 401 23.53 39.05 -2.05
CA SER A 401 24.89 38.75 -2.44
C SER A 401 25.07 38.53 -3.97
N LYS A 402 24.08 38.00 -4.67
CA LYS A 402 24.11 37.89 -6.14
C LYS A 402 24.01 39.25 -6.83
N SER A 403 23.20 40.19 -6.30
CA SER A 403 23.09 41.53 -6.90
C SER A 403 24.38 42.35 -6.76
N ASN A 404 25.15 42.17 -5.68
CA ASN A 404 26.45 42.82 -5.50
C ASN A 404 27.54 42.20 -6.38
N GLY A 405 27.52 40.89 -6.62
CA GLY A 405 28.46 40.19 -7.52
C GLY A 405 28.32 40.61 -8.97
N ASP A 406 27.13 40.84 -9.45
CA ASP A 406 26.84 41.28 -10.82
C ASP A 406 27.16 42.79 -11.01
N TYR A 407 26.98 43.61 -9.97
CA TYR A 407 27.39 45.02 -10.00
C TYR A 407 28.92 45.16 -10.16
N TRP A 408 29.70 44.40 -9.40
CA TRP A 408 31.19 44.43 -9.51
C TRP A 408 31.71 43.78 -10.80
N ARG A 409 31.06 42.76 -11.36
CA ARG A 409 31.39 42.22 -12.69
C ARG A 409 31.14 43.22 -13.81
N ARG A 410 30.03 43.96 -13.80
CA ARG A 410 29.73 45.02 -14.78
C ARG A 410 30.72 46.19 -14.69
N LYS A 411 31.12 46.54 -13.48
CA LYS A 411 32.13 47.64 -13.27
C LYS A 411 33.52 47.25 -13.76
N LYS A 412 33.95 45.99 -13.60
CA LYS A 412 35.21 45.46 -14.14
C LYS A 412 35.20 45.37 -15.67
N GLN A 413 34.10 45.00 -16.30
CA GLN A 413 33.98 44.98 -17.76
C GLN A 413 33.91 46.37 -18.38
N ALA A 414 33.36 47.35 -17.69
CA ALA A 414 33.36 48.75 -18.15
C ALA A 414 34.77 49.37 -18.09
N GLN A 415 35.60 49.08 -17.09
CA GLN A 415 36.99 49.54 -16.99
C GLN A 415 37.96 48.88 -17.99
N SER A 416 37.72 47.60 -18.39
CA SER A 416 38.52 46.93 -19.41
C SER A 416 38.22 47.41 -20.83
N ARG A 417 37.05 48.00 -21.11
CA ARG A 417 36.71 48.60 -22.40
C ARG A 417 37.26 50.02 -22.60
N GLN A 418 37.60 50.75 -21.53
CA GLN A 418 38.25 52.05 -21.61
C GLN A 418 39.79 51.99 -21.77
N GLY A 419 40.41 50.80 -21.49
CA GLY A 419 41.84 50.57 -21.62
C GLY A 419 42.34 50.18 -23.05
N GLN A 420 41.42 49.72 -23.92
CA GLN A 420 41.75 49.22 -25.27
C GLN A 420 41.58 50.27 -26.39
N GLY A 421 41.16 51.48 -26.07
CA GLY A 421 40.96 52.58 -27.03
C GLY A 421 42.14 53.50 -27.28
N ARG A 422 43.34 53.21 -26.73
CA ARG A 422 44.50 54.10 -26.83
C ARG A 422 45.80 53.49 -27.36
N GLN A 423 45.77 52.41 -28.14
CA GLN A 423 46.94 51.82 -28.77
C GLN A 423 46.68 51.34 -30.21
N SER A 424 46.07 52.15 -31.06
CA SER A 424 46.04 51.88 -32.50
C SER A 424 46.07 53.12 -33.35
N SER A 425 47.07 53.97 -33.11
CA SER A 425 47.44 55.07 -34.04
C SER A 425 48.95 55.33 -34.05
N ASP A 426 49.75 54.28 -34.34
CA ASP A 426 51.11 54.47 -34.79
C ASP A 426 51.65 53.11 -35.27
N ARG A 427 51.52 52.88 -36.57
CA ARG A 427 52.36 52.02 -37.42
C ARG A 427 51.72 51.82 -38.78
N LYS A 428 51.79 52.86 -39.60
CA LYS A 428 51.80 52.73 -41.05
C LYS A 428 52.89 53.61 -41.55
N ALA A 429 54.07 53.08 -41.78
CA ALA A 429 55.03 53.53 -42.81
C ALA A 429 56.25 52.60 -42.81
N SER A 430 56.66 52.23 -44.00
CA SER A 430 57.87 51.47 -44.42
C SER A 430 57.61 49.93 -44.31
N GLY A 431 57.84 49.15 -45.40
CA GLY A 431 58.54 49.37 -46.64
C GLY A 431 58.31 48.13 -47.52
N ARG A 432 58.28 48.40 -48.80
CA ARG A 432 58.40 47.54 -49.97
C ARG A 432 59.73 46.83 -50.00
N GLN A 433 59.66 45.65 -50.65
CA GLN A 433 60.80 44.97 -51.39
C GLN A 433 61.26 43.67 -50.72
N GLY A 434 61.19 42.62 -51.55
CA GLY A 434 61.79 41.31 -51.43
C GLY A 434 60.85 40.21 -51.85
#